data_ef93400d650f338d491e47e6879bc542
#
_entry.id   ef93400d650f338d491e47e6879bc542
#
_cell.length_a   1.000
_cell.length_b   1.000
_cell.length_c   1.000
_cell.angle_alpha   90.00
_cell.angle_beta   90.00
_cell.angle_gamma   90.00
#
_symmetry.space_group_name_H-M   'P 1'
#
loop_
_entity.id
_entity.type
_entity.pdbx_description
1 polymer ?
#
loop_
_entity_poly.entity_id
_entity_poly.type
_entity_poly.pdbx_seq_one_letter_code
_entity_poly.pdbx_strand_id
1 'polypeptide(L)'
;SLGLVGSEMCIRDSRNNRLKRLIELGAPEIMLNNEKRMLQEAVDSLFDNGRRGRPVTGASNRPLKSLSDMLKGKQGRFRQNLLGKRVDYSGRSVIVVGPSLRMHQCGLPKPMALELFKPFVIKRLVDLNYAQNMKSAKRLVDRGDSEVWGVLEEVIAEHPVLLNRAPTLHRLGIQAFEPILVEGKAIHLPPLACAAFNADFDGDQMAVHLPLSAE
;
A
#
# COMPACT_ATOMS: atom_id res chain seq x y z
N SER A 1 3.47 14.98 6.51
CA SER A 1 4.78 14.79 5.86
C SER A 1 5.32 16.01 5.11
N LEU A 2 4.59 17.11 5.07
CA LEU A 2 5.06 18.41 4.54
C LEU A 2 6.13 19.09 5.41
N GLY A 3 6.30 18.66 6.66
CA GLY A 3 7.20 19.28 7.62
C GLY A 3 8.70 19.12 7.31
N LEU A 4 9.12 18.08 6.59
CA LEU A 4 10.53 17.83 6.31
C LEU A 4 11.06 18.69 5.15
N VAL A 5 10.30 18.78 4.06
CA VAL A 5 10.63 19.68 2.94
C VAL A 5 10.45 21.16 3.34
N GLY A 6 9.54 21.44 4.26
CA GLY A 6 9.33 22.79 4.80
C GLY A 6 10.55 23.36 5.51
N SER A 7 11.28 22.58 6.32
CA SER A 7 12.47 23.07 7.02
C SER A 7 13.64 23.38 6.09
N GLU A 8 13.85 22.63 5.02
CA GLU A 8 14.87 22.91 4.01
C GLU A 8 14.54 24.16 3.20
N MET A 9 13.29 24.34 2.81
CA MET A 9 12.81 25.56 2.17
C MET A 9 13.00 26.77 3.11
N CYS A 10 12.72 26.63 4.39
CA CYS A 10 12.94 27.68 5.39
C CYS A 10 14.41 28.09 5.52
N ILE A 11 15.34 27.14 5.46
CA ILE A 11 16.80 27.43 5.49
C ILE A 11 17.16 28.25 4.25
N ARG A 12 16.74 27.82 3.06
CA ARG A 12 16.98 28.55 1.82
C ARG A 12 16.42 29.98 1.88
N ASP A 13 15.18 30.13 2.30
CA ASP A 13 14.50 31.43 2.35
C ASP A 13 15.14 32.35 3.37
N SER A 14 15.57 31.81 4.52
CA SER A 14 16.29 32.54 5.55
C SER A 14 17.63 33.07 5.04
N ARG A 15 18.40 32.24 4.32
CA ARG A 15 19.66 32.62 3.68
C ARG A 15 19.46 33.66 2.58
N ASN A 16 18.45 33.50 1.75
CA ASN A 16 18.09 34.45 0.70
C ASN A 16 17.71 35.82 1.27
N ASN A 17 16.90 35.85 2.32
CA ASN A 17 16.50 37.10 2.97
C ASN A 17 17.69 37.82 3.63
N ARG A 18 18.61 37.05 4.22
CA ARG A 18 19.84 37.59 4.78
C ARG A 18 20.73 38.19 3.69
N LEU A 19 20.92 37.52 2.57
CA LEU A 19 21.67 38.02 1.43
C LEU A 19 21.06 39.32 0.90
N LYS A 20 19.73 39.39 0.72
CA LYS A 20 19.05 40.63 0.29
C LYS A 20 19.32 41.81 1.21
N ARG A 21 19.20 41.61 2.54
CA ARG A 21 19.50 42.65 3.54
C ARG A 21 20.93 43.11 3.48
N LEU A 22 21.91 42.24 3.29
CA LEU A 22 23.32 42.60 3.15
C LEU A 22 23.61 43.42 1.89
N ILE A 23 22.90 43.14 0.80
CA ILE A 23 22.99 43.91 -0.47
C ILE A 23 22.42 45.32 -0.22
N GLU A 24 21.25 45.44 0.42
CA GLU A 24 20.63 46.72 0.74
C GLU A 24 21.49 47.61 1.67
N LEU A 25 22.23 46.98 2.60
CA LEU A 25 23.13 47.64 3.52
C LEU A 25 24.49 47.99 2.93
N GLY A 26 24.77 47.65 1.67
CA GLY A 26 26.06 47.89 1.01
C GLY A 26 27.23 47.16 1.66
N ALA A 27 27.01 45.93 2.15
CA ALA A 27 28.02 45.15 2.86
C ALA A 27 29.24 44.84 1.98
N PRO A 28 30.43 44.62 2.56
CA PRO A 28 31.65 44.30 1.85
C PRO A 28 31.48 43.03 0.94
N GLU A 29 32.14 43.03 -0.21
CA GLU A 29 31.99 41.96 -1.20
C GLU A 29 32.36 40.57 -0.64
N ILE A 30 33.30 40.48 0.27
CA ILE A 30 33.69 39.25 0.94
C ILE A 30 32.51 38.63 1.72
N MET A 31 31.75 39.46 2.39
CA MET A 31 30.55 39.04 3.14
C MET A 31 29.45 38.57 2.19
N LEU A 32 29.23 39.31 1.09
CA LEU A 32 28.26 38.96 0.06
C LEU A 32 28.60 37.60 -0.59
N ASN A 33 29.86 37.38 -0.91
CA ASN A 33 30.32 36.11 -1.51
C ASN A 33 30.17 34.93 -0.54
N ASN A 34 30.43 35.12 0.76
CA ASN A 34 30.15 34.09 1.76
C ASN A 34 28.65 33.73 1.86
N GLU A 35 27.77 34.72 1.89
CA GLU A 35 26.32 34.44 1.96
C GLU A 35 25.81 33.83 0.64
N LYS A 36 26.35 34.21 -0.51
CA LYS A 36 26.04 33.54 -1.80
C LYS A 36 26.43 32.06 -1.75
N ARG A 37 27.63 31.74 -1.23
CA ARG A 37 28.10 30.36 -1.07
C ARG A 37 27.16 29.58 -0.10
N MET A 38 26.78 30.17 1.02
CA MET A 38 25.87 29.53 1.97
C MET A 38 24.46 29.34 1.42
N LEU A 39 23.98 30.26 0.57
CA LEU A 39 22.72 30.10 -0.15
C LEU A 39 22.82 28.96 -1.17
N GLN A 40 23.94 28.86 -1.90
CA GLN A 40 24.17 27.77 -2.82
C GLN A 40 24.19 26.40 -2.12
N GLU A 41 24.87 26.30 -0.97
CA GLU A 41 24.85 25.08 -0.15
C GLU A 41 23.43 24.71 0.30
N ALA A 42 22.60 25.69 0.67
CA ALA A 42 21.22 25.46 1.05
C ALA A 42 20.35 24.98 -0.12
N VAL A 43 20.60 25.48 -1.32
CA VAL A 43 19.92 25.04 -2.54
C VAL A 43 20.39 23.64 -2.92
N ASP A 44 21.67 23.36 -2.90
CA ASP A 44 22.24 22.04 -3.18
C ASP A 44 21.69 20.98 -2.22
N SER A 45 21.54 21.31 -0.93
CA SER A 45 20.96 20.41 0.07
C SER A 45 19.45 20.18 -0.11
N LEU A 46 18.73 21.16 -0.62
CA LEU A 46 17.31 20.98 -0.98
C LEU A 46 17.13 19.95 -2.10
N PHE A 47 18.01 19.96 -3.09
CA PHE A 47 17.93 19.01 -4.20
C PHE A 47 18.49 17.64 -3.83
N ASP A 48 19.69 17.55 -3.27
CA ASP A 48 20.35 16.29 -2.91
C ASP A 48 21.28 16.51 -1.70
N ASN A 49 20.73 16.32 -0.49
CA ASN A 49 21.44 16.56 0.76
C ASN A 49 22.56 15.52 0.97
N GLY A 50 23.77 15.98 1.17
CA GLY A 50 24.95 15.13 1.39
C GLY A 50 25.72 14.73 0.12
N ARG A 51 25.31 15.18 -1.06
CA ARG A 51 26.06 14.94 -2.31
C ARG A 51 27.37 15.72 -2.36
N ARG A 52 27.38 16.93 -1.81
CA ARG A 52 28.54 17.82 -1.72
C ARG A 52 28.86 18.13 -0.26
N GLY A 53 29.75 17.36 0.35
CA GLY A 53 30.19 17.59 1.73
C GLY A 53 29.27 16.98 2.79
N ARG A 54 29.30 17.57 3.99
CA ARG A 54 28.48 17.07 5.11
C ARG A 54 27.00 17.40 4.91
N PRO A 55 26.10 16.45 5.12
CA PRO A 55 24.68 16.71 5.00
C PRO A 55 24.22 17.74 6.03
N VAL A 56 23.32 18.62 5.62
CA VAL A 56 22.66 19.55 6.52
C VAL A 56 21.73 18.75 7.43
N THR A 57 21.83 18.99 8.75
CA THR A 57 21.08 18.28 9.78
C THR A 57 20.08 19.21 10.45
N GLY A 58 18.98 18.63 10.94
CA GLY A 58 18.00 19.32 11.78
C GLY A 58 18.41 19.37 13.25
N ALA A 59 17.52 19.86 14.11
CA ALA A 59 17.73 19.97 15.56
C ALA A 59 18.05 18.64 16.26
N SER A 60 17.64 17.51 15.67
CA SER A 60 17.89 16.15 16.19
C SER A 60 19.16 15.49 15.62
N ASN A 61 20.04 16.25 15.00
CA ASN A 61 21.25 15.74 14.32
C ASN A 61 20.98 14.74 13.18
N ARG A 62 19.73 14.60 12.75
CA ARG A 62 19.38 13.75 11.59
C ARG A 62 19.50 14.56 10.31
N PRO A 63 20.01 13.96 9.22
CA PRO A 63 20.04 14.62 7.92
C PRO A 63 18.63 15.02 7.49
N LEU A 64 18.48 16.22 6.94
CA LEU A 64 17.24 16.68 6.36
C LEU A 64 16.96 15.90 5.07
N LYS A 65 15.71 15.65 4.78
CA LYS A 65 15.28 14.85 3.63
C LYS A 65 15.17 15.74 2.38
N SER A 66 16.01 15.49 1.39
CA SER A 66 16.02 16.24 0.14
C SER A 66 14.96 15.78 -0.87
N LEU A 67 14.78 16.54 -1.95
CA LEU A 67 13.90 16.15 -3.05
C LEU A 67 14.34 14.84 -3.71
N SER A 68 15.65 14.63 -3.86
CA SER A 68 16.20 13.36 -4.35
C SER A 68 15.85 12.18 -3.47
N ASP A 69 15.84 12.34 -2.14
CA ASP A 69 15.50 11.28 -1.19
C ASP A 69 14.02 10.89 -1.27
N MET A 70 13.17 11.81 -1.73
CA MET A 70 11.74 11.52 -1.98
C MET A 70 11.54 10.61 -3.21
N LEU A 71 12.50 10.58 -4.12
CA LEU A 71 12.43 9.80 -5.36
C LEU A 71 13.20 8.49 -5.25
N LYS A 72 14.35 8.51 -4.54
CA LYS A 72 15.31 7.39 -4.42
C LYS A 72 14.89 6.39 -3.31
N GLY A 73 15.42 5.19 -3.39
CA GLY A 73 15.36 4.17 -2.34
C GLY A 73 14.02 3.41 -2.29
N LYS A 74 13.88 2.56 -1.27
CA LYS A 74 12.70 1.68 -1.09
C LYS A 74 11.42 2.47 -0.81
N GLN A 75 11.53 3.61 -0.13
CA GLN A 75 10.41 4.48 0.24
C GLN A 75 10.22 5.65 -0.74
N GLY A 76 11.04 5.72 -1.80
CA GLY A 76 10.92 6.73 -2.83
C GLY A 76 9.72 6.50 -3.75
N ARG A 77 9.32 7.56 -4.45
CA ARG A 77 8.15 7.55 -5.34
C ARG A 77 8.21 6.48 -6.42
N PHE A 78 9.39 6.23 -6.99
CA PHE A 78 9.54 5.21 -8.03
C PHE A 78 9.19 3.82 -7.52
N ARG A 79 9.77 3.38 -6.42
CA ARG A 79 9.56 2.02 -5.90
C ARG A 79 8.24 1.86 -5.14
N GLN A 80 7.79 2.89 -4.43
CA GLN A 80 6.62 2.79 -3.56
C GLN A 80 5.30 3.10 -4.26
N ASN A 81 5.29 3.95 -5.30
CA ASN A 81 4.06 4.45 -5.90
C ASN A 81 3.94 4.24 -7.41
N LEU A 82 5.06 4.01 -8.13
CA LEU A 82 5.07 3.84 -9.58
C LEU A 82 5.28 2.39 -10.00
N LEU A 83 6.33 1.73 -9.49
CA LEU A 83 6.60 0.32 -9.80
C LEU A 83 5.66 -0.64 -9.07
N GLY A 84 5.08 -0.22 -7.96
CA GLY A 84 4.08 -0.96 -7.21
C GLY A 84 3.16 0.00 -6.49
N LYS A 85 1.87 -0.35 -6.40
CA LYS A 85 0.84 0.44 -5.73
C LYS A 85 0.09 -0.43 -4.74
N ARG A 86 -0.47 0.19 -3.71
CA ARG A 86 -1.48 -0.47 -2.89
C ARG A 86 -2.76 -0.58 -3.71
N VAL A 87 -3.38 -1.73 -3.69
CA VAL A 87 -4.59 -2.02 -4.46
C VAL A 87 -5.75 -2.29 -3.52
N ASP A 88 -6.95 -1.86 -3.94
CA ASP A 88 -8.20 -2.22 -3.30
C ASP A 88 -8.59 -3.66 -3.63
N TYR A 89 -9.63 -4.18 -3.02
CA TYR A 89 -10.09 -5.57 -3.19
C TYR A 89 -9.00 -6.61 -2.93
N SER A 90 -8.21 -6.35 -1.91
CA SER A 90 -7.17 -7.26 -1.45
C SER A 90 -7.17 -7.36 0.07
N GLY A 91 -6.82 -8.53 0.57
CA GLY A 91 -6.72 -8.81 1.99
C GLY A 91 -5.51 -9.66 2.29
N ARG A 92 -5.18 -9.80 3.56
CA ARG A 92 -4.07 -10.63 4.02
C ARG A 92 -4.46 -11.37 5.30
N SER A 93 -4.13 -12.65 5.37
CA SER A 93 -4.33 -13.45 6.57
C SER A 93 -3.31 -14.58 6.67
N VAL A 94 -3.26 -15.19 7.83
CA VAL A 94 -2.49 -16.41 8.10
C VAL A 94 -3.07 -17.58 7.32
N ILE A 95 -2.22 -18.51 6.88
CA ILE A 95 -2.63 -19.73 6.20
C ILE A 95 -2.64 -20.91 7.14
N VAL A 96 -3.60 -21.80 6.89
CA VAL A 96 -3.67 -23.12 7.55
C VAL A 96 -3.93 -24.20 6.50
N VAL A 97 -3.60 -25.43 6.84
CA VAL A 97 -3.84 -26.55 5.94
C VAL A 97 -5.33 -26.82 5.78
N GLY A 98 -5.75 -27.03 4.53
CA GLY A 98 -7.11 -27.46 4.17
C GLY A 98 -7.07 -28.83 3.50
N PRO A 99 -6.99 -29.97 4.25
CA PRO A 99 -6.79 -31.28 3.66
C PRO A 99 -7.97 -31.79 2.84
N SER A 100 -9.16 -31.26 3.06
CA SER A 100 -10.38 -31.60 2.32
C SER A 100 -10.55 -30.81 1.02
N LEU A 101 -9.72 -29.77 0.79
CA LEU A 101 -9.81 -28.92 -0.40
C LEU A 101 -9.25 -29.62 -1.62
N ARG A 102 -9.92 -29.45 -2.76
CA ARG A 102 -9.38 -29.83 -4.05
C ARG A 102 -8.22 -28.92 -4.44
N MET A 103 -7.40 -29.35 -5.40
CA MET A 103 -6.18 -28.65 -5.79
C MET A 103 -6.44 -27.22 -6.33
N HIS A 104 -7.59 -26.98 -6.92
CA HIS A 104 -8.01 -25.68 -7.45
C HIS A 104 -8.83 -24.84 -6.47
N GLN A 105 -9.08 -25.33 -5.26
CA GLN A 105 -9.91 -24.66 -4.25
C GLN A 105 -9.07 -24.06 -3.14
N CYS A 106 -9.55 -22.95 -2.58
CA CYS A 106 -9.03 -22.38 -1.34
C CYS A 106 -10.16 -22.06 -0.37
N GLY A 107 -9.88 -22.18 0.91
CA GLY A 107 -10.83 -21.75 1.94
C GLY A 107 -10.64 -20.27 2.27
N LEU A 108 -11.65 -19.46 2.03
CA LEU A 108 -11.62 -18.04 2.35
C LEU A 108 -12.48 -17.76 3.60
N PRO A 109 -11.92 -17.10 4.64
CA PRO A 109 -12.69 -16.74 5.83
C PRO A 109 -13.92 -15.89 5.50
N LYS A 110 -15.08 -16.25 6.04
CA LYS A 110 -16.33 -15.52 5.81
C LYS A 110 -16.22 -14.00 5.99
N PRO A 111 -15.62 -13.47 7.07
CA PRO A 111 -15.50 -12.01 7.24
C PRO A 111 -14.65 -11.35 6.15
N MET A 112 -13.58 -12.02 5.70
CA MET A 112 -12.72 -11.52 4.64
C MET A 112 -13.45 -11.56 3.28
N ALA A 113 -14.14 -12.65 2.99
CA ALA A 113 -14.94 -12.78 1.78
C ALA A 113 -15.99 -11.67 1.68
N LEU A 114 -16.71 -11.40 2.76
CA LEU A 114 -17.75 -10.36 2.80
C LEU A 114 -17.17 -8.97 2.48
N GLU A 115 -16.02 -8.62 3.00
CA GLU A 115 -15.38 -7.33 2.72
C GLU A 115 -14.83 -7.25 1.28
N LEU A 116 -14.22 -8.31 0.77
CA LEU A 116 -13.69 -8.35 -0.60
C LEU A 116 -14.79 -8.27 -1.65
N PHE A 117 -15.86 -9.04 -1.47
CA PHE A 117 -16.97 -9.15 -2.41
C PHE A 117 -18.11 -8.16 -2.13
N LYS A 118 -17.98 -7.26 -1.17
CA LYS A 118 -19.00 -6.33 -0.72
C LYS A 118 -19.76 -5.62 -1.85
N PRO A 119 -19.12 -5.02 -2.87
CA PRO A 119 -19.86 -4.37 -3.97
C PRO A 119 -20.68 -5.33 -4.80
N PHE A 120 -20.18 -6.53 -5.05
CA PHE A 120 -20.86 -7.56 -5.82
C PHE A 120 -22.08 -8.09 -5.08
N VAL A 121 -21.94 -8.33 -3.78
CA VAL A 121 -23.06 -8.76 -2.90
C VAL A 121 -24.13 -7.68 -2.82
N ILE A 122 -23.75 -6.40 -2.66
CA ILE A 122 -24.69 -5.28 -2.64
C ILE A 122 -25.48 -5.21 -3.96
N LYS A 123 -24.80 -5.33 -5.10
CA LYS A 123 -25.47 -5.35 -6.40
C LYS A 123 -26.44 -6.52 -6.49
N ARG A 124 -25.99 -7.74 -6.15
CA ARG A 124 -26.80 -8.95 -6.25
C ARG A 124 -28.03 -8.92 -5.34
N LEU A 125 -27.92 -8.36 -4.12
CA LEU A 125 -29.05 -8.16 -3.21
C LEU A 125 -30.12 -7.22 -3.79
N VAL A 126 -29.72 -6.20 -4.55
CA VAL A 126 -30.68 -5.33 -5.25
C VAL A 126 -31.31 -6.04 -6.43
N ASP A 127 -30.53 -6.78 -7.22
CA ASP A 127 -30.99 -7.54 -8.39
C ASP A 127 -32.00 -8.64 -7.99
N LEU A 128 -31.81 -9.27 -6.83
CA LEU A 128 -32.72 -10.28 -6.27
C LEU A 128 -33.90 -9.68 -5.47
N ASN A 129 -34.04 -8.35 -5.45
CA ASN A 129 -35.10 -7.63 -4.73
C ASN A 129 -35.14 -7.82 -3.20
N TYR A 130 -34.03 -8.28 -2.58
CA TYR A 130 -33.89 -8.28 -1.11
C TYR A 130 -33.74 -6.86 -0.56
N ALA A 131 -33.32 -5.91 -1.39
CA ALA A 131 -33.20 -4.51 -1.04
C ALA A 131 -33.73 -3.61 -2.16
N GLN A 132 -34.45 -2.55 -1.80
CA GLN A 132 -35.00 -1.59 -2.77
C GLN A 132 -33.96 -0.66 -3.38
N ASN A 133 -32.84 -0.45 -2.68
CA ASN A 133 -31.77 0.42 -3.14
C ASN A 133 -30.40 0.02 -2.51
N MET A 134 -29.31 0.52 -3.07
CA MET A 134 -27.95 0.23 -2.62
C MET A 134 -27.70 0.61 -1.15
N LYS A 135 -28.36 1.65 -0.64
CA LYS A 135 -28.23 2.09 0.77
C LYS A 135 -28.86 1.08 1.73
N SER A 136 -29.99 0.51 1.35
CA SER A 136 -30.64 -0.56 2.11
C SER A 136 -29.84 -1.84 2.05
N ALA A 137 -29.35 -2.24 0.87
CA ALA A 137 -28.51 -3.41 0.70
C ALA A 137 -27.22 -3.32 1.53
N LYS A 138 -26.57 -2.15 1.55
CA LYS A 138 -25.38 -1.92 2.39
C LYS A 138 -25.67 -2.13 3.87
N ARG A 139 -26.82 -1.68 4.36
CA ARG A 139 -27.22 -1.88 5.77
C ARG A 139 -27.46 -3.36 6.10
N LEU A 140 -28.03 -4.14 5.15
CA LEU A 140 -28.20 -5.59 5.31
C LEU A 140 -26.84 -6.29 5.41
N VAL A 141 -25.90 -5.94 4.53
CA VAL A 141 -24.53 -6.48 4.55
C VAL A 141 -23.80 -6.11 5.84
N ASP A 142 -23.88 -4.86 6.27
CA ASP A 142 -23.22 -4.40 7.51
C ASP A 142 -23.83 -5.04 8.78
N ARG A 143 -25.09 -5.51 8.71
CA ARG A 143 -25.77 -6.22 9.77
C ARG A 143 -25.43 -7.71 9.80
N GLY A 144 -25.07 -8.27 8.65
CA GLY A 144 -24.70 -9.69 8.50
C GLY A 144 -25.90 -10.63 8.55
N ASP A 145 -27.04 -10.22 7.97
CA ASP A 145 -28.26 -11.00 7.94
C ASP A 145 -28.05 -12.35 7.22
N SER A 146 -28.84 -13.37 7.55
CA SER A 146 -28.70 -14.74 7.02
C SER A 146 -28.74 -14.83 5.50
N GLU A 147 -29.54 -13.98 4.87
CA GLU A 147 -29.74 -13.90 3.41
C GLU A 147 -28.43 -13.45 2.70
N VAL A 148 -27.63 -12.60 3.35
CA VAL A 148 -26.37 -12.11 2.81
C VAL A 148 -25.37 -13.24 2.57
N TRP A 149 -25.36 -14.24 3.43
CA TRP A 149 -24.45 -15.39 3.31
C TRP A 149 -24.79 -16.27 2.11
N GLY A 150 -26.08 -16.51 1.85
CA GLY A 150 -26.52 -17.24 0.68
C GLY A 150 -26.15 -16.53 -0.63
N VAL A 151 -26.37 -15.20 -0.67
CA VAL A 151 -25.98 -14.37 -1.82
C VAL A 151 -24.47 -14.31 -2.00
N LEU A 152 -23.70 -14.24 -0.90
CA LEU A 152 -22.24 -14.27 -0.95
C LEU A 152 -21.73 -15.58 -1.53
N GLU A 153 -22.30 -16.72 -1.14
CA GLU A 153 -21.96 -18.04 -1.67
C GLU A 153 -22.21 -18.15 -3.18
N GLU A 154 -23.32 -17.61 -3.66
CA GLU A 154 -23.65 -17.53 -5.09
C GLU A 154 -22.65 -16.66 -5.86
N VAL A 155 -22.30 -15.49 -5.33
CA VAL A 155 -21.36 -14.55 -5.96
C VAL A 155 -19.95 -15.12 -6.03
N ILE A 156 -19.51 -15.83 -4.99
CA ILE A 156 -18.17 -16.43 -4.91
C ILE A 156 -18.00 -17.57 -5.90
N ALA A 157 -19.02 -18.35 -6.18
CA ALA A 157 -18.95 -19.52 -7.07
C ALA A 157 -18.49 -19.18 -8.49
N GLU A 158 -18.69 -17.95 -8.95
CA GLU A 158 -18.31 -17.47 -10.29
C GLU A 158 -17.04 -16.60 -10.31
N HIS A 159 -16.43 -16.36 -9.13
CA HIS A 159 -15.31 -15.44 -9.02
C HIS A 159 -14.07 -16.11 -8.42
N PRO A 160 -13.09 -16.55 -9.25
CA PRO A 160 -11.82 -17.01 -8.72
C PRO A 160 -11.05 -15.86 -8.08
N VAL A 161 -10.27 -16.18 -7.04
CA VAL A 161 -9.37 -15.24 -6.34
C VAL A 161 -7.92 -15.61 -6.62
N LEU A 162 -7.05 -14.61 -6.60
CA LEU A 162 -5.60 -14.80 -6.71
C LEU A 162 -5.00 -14.84 -5.32
N LEU A 163 -4.29 -15.91 -4.99
CA LEU A 163 -3.48 -16.03 -3.78
C LEU A 163 -2.02 -15.74 -4.10
N ASN A 164 -1.37 -14.97 -3.24
CA ASN A 164 0.04 -14.62 -3.36
C ASN A 164 0.74 -14.81 -2.00
N ARG A 165 1.92 -15.44 -2.01
CA ARG A 165 2.85 -15.45 -0.88
C ARG A 165 4.10 -14.63 -1.20
N ALA A 166 4.45 -13.69 -0.33
CA ALA A 166 5.72 -12.97 -0.41
C ALA A 166 6.85 -13.78 0.27
N PRO A 167 8.08 -13.79 -0.32
CA PRO A 167 8.49 -13.14 -1.57
C PRO A 167 8.04 -13.92 -2.81
N THR A 168 7.58 -13.23 -3.84
CA THR A 168 7.20 -13.84 -5.12
C THR A 168 8.46 -14.04 -5.98
N LEU A 169 9.06 -15.21 -5.90
CA LEU A 169 10.32 -15.53 -6.58
C LEU A 169 10.12 -16.04 -8.01
N HIS A 170 8.98 -16.63 -8.31
CA HIS A 170 8.64 -17.20 -9.60
C HIS A 170 7.13 -17.11 -9.84
N ARG A 171 6.70 -17.41 -11.07
CA ARG A 171 5.30 -17.23 -11.47
C ARG A 171 4.28 -18.03 -10.65
N LEU A 172 4.66 -19.17 -10.08
CA LEU A 172 3.79 -19.98 -9.22
C LEU A 172 3.59 -19.41 -7.81
N GLY A 173 4.27 -18.31 -7.46
CA GLY A 173 4.01 -17.55 -6.25
C GLY A 173 2.71 -16.74 -6.30
N ILE A 174 2.02 -16.71 -7.45
CA ILE A 174 0.67 -16.18 -7.62
C ILE A 174 -0.13 -17.21 -8.41
N GLN A 175 -1.23 -17.69 -7.82
CA GLN A 175 -2.11 -18.67 -8.45
C GLN A 175 -3.58 -18.33 -8.18
N ALA A 176 -4.44 -18.70 -9.13
CA ALA A 176 -5.88 -18.54 -9.02
C ALA A 176 -6.51 -19.78 -8.37
N PHE A 177 -7.46 -19.53 -7.47
CA PHE A 177 -8.23 -20.57 -6.79
C PHE A 177 -9.71 -20.23 -6.80
N GLU A 178 -10.55 -21.25 -6.80
CA GLU A 178 -11.97 -21.12 -6.51
C GLU A 178 -12.15 -21.00 -4.98
N PRO A 179 -12.69 -19.90 -4.47
CA PRO A 179 -12.87 -19.75 -3.04
C PRO A 179 -14.07 -20.53 -2.52
N ILE A 180 -13.88 -21.16 -1.37
CA ILE A 180 -14.95 -21.78 -0.56
C ILE A 180 -14.97 -21.05 0.78
N LEU A 181 -16.17 -20.76 1.27
CA LEU A 181 -16.34 -20.12 2.57
C LEU A 181 -15.98 -21.06 3.72
N VAL A 182 -15.12 -20.59 4.60
CA VAL A 182 -14.71 -21.31 5.81
C VAL A 182 -14.92 -20.44 7.04
N GLU A 183 -15.16 -21.11 8.18
CA GLU A 183 -15.24 -20.43 9.46
C GLU A 183 -13.84 -20.04 9.95
N GLY A 184 -13.79 -19.04 10.83
CA GLY A 184 -12.52 -18.57 11.40
C GLY A 184 -11.97 -17.33 10.69
N LYS A 185 -10.65 -17.13 10.81
CA LYS A 185 -9.93 -15.95 10.27
C LYS A 185 -8.76 -16.32 9.37
N ALA A 186 -8.43 -17.59 9.27
CA ALA A 186 -7.30 -18.09 8.50
C ALA A 186 -7.73 -18.55 7.10
N ILE A 187 -6.85 -18.38 6.12
CA ILE A 187 -7.04 -18.89 4.77
C ILE A 187 -6.66 -20.37 4.77
N HIS A 188 -7.51 -21.22 4.20
CA HIS A 188 -7.20 -22.65 4.04
C HIS A 188 -6.58 -22.87 2.66
N LEU A 189 -5.40 -23.51 2.66
CA LEU A 189 -4.65 -23.80 1.43
C LEU A 189 -4.58 -25.32 1.24
N PRO A 190 -4.80 -25.84 -0.01
CA PRO A 190 -4.63 -27.24 -0.27
C PRO A 190 -3.16 -27.66 -0.12
N PRO A 191 -2.86 -28.81 0.49
CA PRO A 191 -1.48 -29.22 0.79
C PRO A 191 -0.56 -29.30 -0.43
N LEU A 192 -1.08 -29.71 -1.57
CA LEU A 192 -0.31 -29.83 -2.83
C LEU A 192 0.15 -28.49 -3.40
N ALA A 193 -0.54 -27.39 -3.10
CA ALA A 193 -0.15 -26.06 -3.54
C ALA A 193 0.99 -25.45 -2.71
N CYS A 194 1.24 -25.96 -1.51
CA CYS A 194 2.23 -25.38 -0.58
C CYS A 194 3.64 -25.36 -1.18
N ALA A 195 4.05 -26.43 -1.86
CA ALA A 195 5.37 -26.52 -2.47
C ALA A 195 5.60 -25.43 -3.54
N ALA A 196 4.58 -25.12 -4.32
CA ALA A 196 4.65 -24.08 -5.36
C ALA A 196 4.79 -22.66 -4.76
N PHE A 197 4.16 -22.39 -3.63
CA PHE A 197 4.28 -21.14 -2.90
C PHE A 197 5.51 -21.09 -1.97
N ASN A 198 6.21 -22.20 -1.79
CA ASN A 198 7.20 -22.37 -0.75
C ASN A 198 6.65 -21.95 0.63
N ALA A 199 5.41 -22.36 0.91
CA ALA A 199 4.66 -22.00 2.10
C ALA A 199 4.68 -23.11 3.12
N ASP A 200 4.78 -22.74 4.39
CA ASP A 200 4.60 -23.61 5.53
C ASP A 200 3.53 -23.04 6.47
N PHE A 201 3.08 -23.83 7.44
CA PHE A 201 1.98 -23.48 8.33
C PHE A 201 2.46 -23.05 9.73
N ASP A 202 3.64 -22.48 9.81
CA ASP A 202 4.28 -21.99 11.05
C ASP A 202 3.89 -20.54 11.41
N GLY A 203 2.92 -19.95 10.69
CA GLY A 203 2.48 -18.57 10.85
C GLY A 203 2.63 -17.74 9.58
N ASP A 204 2.93 -18.38 8.46
CA ASP A 204 2.98 -17.72 7.16
C ASP A 204 1.67 -17.02 6.81
N GLN A 205 1.78 -15.88 6.14
CA GLN A 205 0.66 -15.10 5.66
C GLN A 205 0.63 -15.08 4.13
N MET A 206 -0.57 -15.08 3.57
CA MET A 206 -0.79 -14.89 2.14
C MET A 206 -1.73 -13.73 1.87
N ALA A 207 -1.51 -13.07 0.75
CA ALA A 207 -2.40 -12.07 0.22
C ALA A 207 -3.44 -12.69 -0.70
N VAL A 208 -4.66 -12.18 -0.62
CA VAL A 208 -5.78 -12.51 -1.51
C VAL A 208 -6.10 -11.29 -2.34
N HIS A 209 -6.24 -11.45 -3.64
CA HIS A 209 -6.64 -10.40 -4.56
C HIS A 209 -7.86 -10.84 -5.35
N LEU A 210 -8.83 -9.95 -5.48
CA LEU A 210 -10.03 -10.17 -6.27
C LEU A 210 -9.86 -9.54 -7.65
N PRO A 211 -9.82 -10.31 -8.75
CA PRO A 211 -9.90 -9.77 -10.10
C PRO A 211 -11.23 -9.07 -10.33
N LEU A 212 -11.21 -7.88 -10.95
CA LEU A 212 -12.41 -7.07 -11.18
C LEU A 212 -12.88 -7.10 -12.63
N SER A 213 -12.01 -7.48 -13.57
CA SER A 213 -12.35 -7.64 -14.98
C SER A 213 -12.08 -9.05 -15.47
N ALA A 214 -12.71 -9.42 -16.56
CA ALA A 214 -12.54 -10.73 -17.20
C ALA A 214 -11.24 -10.84 -18.04
N GLU A 215 -10.48 -9.75 -18.15
CA GLU A 215 -9.19 -9.70 -18.86
C GLU A 215 -8.04 -10.11 -17.89
#